data_eba838b082ff1289fc13cebfa2a935a8
#
_entry.id   eba838b082ff1289fc13cebfa2a935a8
#
_cell.length_a   1.000
_cell.length_b   1.000
_cell.length_c   1.000
_cell.angle_alpha   90.00
_cell.angle_beta   90.00
_cell.angle_gamma   90.00
#
_symmetry.space_group_name_H-M   'P 1'
#
loop_
_entity.id
_entity.type
_entity.pdbx_description
1 polymer ?
#
loop_
_entity_poly.entity_id
_entity_poly.type
_entity_poly.pdbx_seq_one_letter_code
_entity_poly.pdbx_strand_id
1 'polypeptide(L)'
;MSEYLSEVTRALRPAPGFETIGEDECRLTRLGGMTNLVFLVEARQQNIIVRIPGEGTQEYIDRAVEANNAQAAYAAGVSAKVLYVNPDTGLMVSEAIENIETMTPDLFATRMGAPARAGAALAKLHGSGQVFQFRFELFSMIDEYLKLL
;
A
#
# COMPACT_ATOMS: atom_id res chain seq x y z
N MET A 1 15.80 -14.63 1.09
CA MET A 1 15.84 -13.14 1.11
C MET A 1 16.68 -12.57 -0.02
N SER A 2 17.78 -13.20 -0.43
CA SER A 2 18.54 -12.80 -1.64
C SER A 2 17.75 -12.91 -2.95
N GLU A 3 16.74 -13.75 -3.00
CA GLU A 3 15.93 -14.01 -4.19
C GLU A 3 15.18 -12.76 -4.71
N TYR A 4 14.69 -11.90 -3.78
CA TYR A 4 13.94 -10.70 -4.15
C TYR A 4 14.79 -9.41 -4.14
N LEU A 5 16.06 -9.48 -3.75
CA LEU A 5 16.87 -8.27 -3.55
C LEU A 5 17.01 -7.45 -4.83
N SER A 6 17.35 -8.11 -5.93
CA SER A 6 17.51 -7.47 -7.24
C SER A 6 16.19 -6.85 -7.74
N GLU A 7 15.08 -7.59 -7.60
CA GLU A 7 13.75 -7.14 -8.03
C GLU A 7 13.28 -5.93 -7.23
N VAL A 8 13.38 -6.00 -5.88
CA VAL A 8 12.96 -4.92 -4.98
C VAL A 8 13.83 -3.68 -5.17
N THR A 9 15.16 -3.85 -5.29
CA THR A 9 16.07 -2.73 -5.57
C THR A 9 15.72 -2.03 -6.88
N ARG A 10 15.45 -2.80 -7.93
CA ARG A 10 15.01 -2.26 -9.22
C ARG A 10 13.66 -1.54 -9.10
N ALA A 11 12.73 -2.10 -8.34
CA ALA A 11 11.41 -1.53 -8.09
C ALA A 11 11.48 -0.20 -7.30
N LEU A 12 12.51 -0.02 -6.48
CA LEU A 12 12.72 1.19 -5.69
C LEU A 12 13.28 2.36 -6.52
N ARG A 13 14.04 2.10 -7.58
CA ARG A 13 14.74 3.13 -8.38
C ARG A 13 13.86 4.24 -8.96
N PRO A 14 12.59 4.02 -9.36
CA PRO A 14 11.73 5.10 -9.81
C PRO A 14 11.33 6.10 -8.72
N ALA A 15 11.48 5.74 -7.44
CA ALA A 15 11.16 6.63 -6.33
C ALA A 15 12.24 7.72 -6.16
N PRO A 16 11.83 8.97 -5.89
CA PRO A 16 12.76 10.08 -5.73
C PRO A 16 13.83 9.82 -4.65
N GLY A 17 15.09 10.03 -4.99
CA GLY A 17 16.24 9.82 -4.12
C GLY A 17 16.80 8.38 -4.12
N PHE A 18 16.22 7.48 -4.92
CA PHE A 18 16.66 6.07 -5.03
C PHE A 18 17.08 5.66 -6.45
N GLU A 19 17.21 6.60 -7.37
CA GLU A 19 17.46 6.36 -8.81
C GLU A 19 18.71 5.51 -9.08
N THR A 20 19.72 5.67 -8.23
CA THR A 20 21.02 4.99 -8.37
C THR A 20 21.30 3.95 -7.31
N ILE A 21 20.27 3.53 -6.54
CA ILE A 21 20.44 2.62 -5.41
C ILE A 21 20.98 1.25 -5.86
N GLY A 22 21.97 0.75 -5.13
CA GLY A 22 22.54 -0.58 -5.30
C GLY A 22 21.92 -1.59 -4.32
N GLU A 23 22.11 -2.86 -4.61
CA GLU A 23 21.63 -3.96 -3.75
C GLU A 23 22.33 -3.96 -2.39
N ASP A 24 23.59 -3.56 -2.35
CA ASP A 24 24.43 -3.45 -1.15
C ASP A 24 23.96 -2.33 -0.19
N GLU A 25 23.19 -1.37 -0.70
CA GLU A 25 22.58 -0.30 0.11
C GLU A 25 21.23 -0.70 0.72
N CYS A 26 20.68 -1.88 0.37
CA CYS A 26 19.33 -2.30 0.73
C CYS A 26 19.33 -3.44 1.75
N ARG A 27 18.55 -3.29 2.82
CA ARG A 27 18.14 -4.38 3.70
C ARG A 27 16.66 -4.66 3.52
N LEU A 28 16.31 -5.92 3.26
CA LEU A 28 14.93 -6.32 3.01
C LEU A 28 14.38 -7.12 4.19
N THR A 29 13.17 -6.75 4.60
CA THR A 29 12.31 -7.58 5.45
C THR A 29 11.00 -7.82 4.71
N ARG A 30 10.67 -9.09 4.41
CA ARG A 30 9.38 -9.41 3.80
C ARG A 30 8.28 -9.26 4.85
N LEU A 31 7.28 -8.48 4.52
CA LEU A 31 6.06 -8.32 5.29
C LEU A 31 4.99 -9.30 4.78
N GLY A 32 3.92 -9.49 5.54
CA GLY A 32 2.80 -10.31 5.10
C GLY A 32 2.05 -9.67 3.92
N GLY A 33 1.33 -10.51 3.17
CA GLY A 33 0.45 -10.08 2.07
C GLY A 33 -0.15 -11.31 1.39
N MET A 34 -1.46 -11.29 1.11
CA MET A 34 -2.12 -12.41 0.42
C MET A 34 -1.98 -12.33 -1.09
N THR A 35 -2.07 -11.14 -1.66
CA THR A 35 -2.12 -10.91 -3.11
C THR A 35 -0.94 -10.10 -3.64
N ASN A 36 -0.12 -9.52 -2.76
CA ASN A 36 1.03 -8.70 -3.13
C ASN A 36 2.27 -9.14 -2.38
N LEU A 37 3.42 -8.93 -2.97
CA LEU A 37 4.70 -9.01 -2.27
C LEU A 37 4.98 -7.65 -1.65
N VAL A 38 5.08 -7.61 -0.32
CA VAL A 38 5.32 -6.38 0.44
C VAL A 38 6.62 -6.51 1.20
N PHE A 39 7.49 -5.52 1.02
CA PHE A 39 8.80 -5.47 1.66
C PHE A 39 8.99 -4.16 2.42
N LEU A 40 9.50 -4.24 3.63
CA LEU A 40 10.17 -3.13 4.28
C LEU A 40 11.61 -3.12 3.77
N VAL A 41 12.02 -1.99 3.23
CA VAL A 41 13.38 -1.73 2.73
C VAL A 41 14.02 -0.66 3.60
N GLU A 42 15.06 -1.02 4.30
CA GLU A 42 15.93 -0.06 4.98
C GLU A 42 17.03 0.36 4.01
N ALA A 43 17.04 1.61 3.59
CA ALA A 43 17.99 2.13 2.61
C ALA A 43 18.23 3.63 2.83
N ARG A 44 19.48 4.09 2.71
CA ARG A 44 19.84 5.50 2.83
C ARG A 44 19.27 6.20 4.07
N GLN A 45 19.27 5.50 5.22
CA GLN A 45 18.72 5.96 6.50
C GLN A 45 17.20 6.24 6.47
N GLN A 46 16.49 5.62 5.54
CA GLN A 46 15.03 5.68 5.41
C GLN A 46 14.43 4.27 5.45
N ASN A 47 13.21 4.20 5.97
CA ASN A 47 12.38 3.02 5.95
C ASN A 47 11.30 3.19 4.89
N ILE A 48 11.31 2.30 3.90
CA ILE A 48 10.48 2.36 2.69
C ILE A 48 9.67 1.09 2.57
N ILE A 49 8.42 1.21 2.21
CA ILE A 49 7.58 0.06 1.83
C ILE A 49 7.58 -0.04 0.31
N VAL A 50 8.01 -1.18 -0.20
CA VAL A 50 7.88 -1.56 -1.60
C VAL A 50 6.83 -2.64 -1.72
N ARG A 51 5.79 -2.37 -2.50
CA ARG A 51 4.70 -3.30 -2.81
C ARG A 51 4.74 -3.67 -4.28
N ILE A 52 5.02 -4.94 -4.56
CA ILE A 52 5.00 -5.53 -5.89
C ILE A 52 3.71 -6.32 -6.03
N PRO A 53 2.88 -6.07 -7.04
CA PRO A 53 1.67 -6.84 -7.30
C PRO A 53 1.95 -8.32 -7.53
N GLY A 54 1.11 -9.18 -6.98
CA GLY A 54 1.14 -10.60 -7.28
C GLY A 54 0.59 -10.91 -8.67
N GLU A 55 0.98 -12.05 -9.20
CA GLU A 55 0.49 -12.53 -10.50
C GLU A 55 -1.04 -12.67 -10.52
N GLY A 56 -1.67 -12.36 -11.66
CA GLY A 56 -3.11 -12.47 -11.87
C GLY A 56 -3.96 -11.37 -11.21
N THR A 57 -3.39 -10.51 -10.39
CA THR A 57 -4.17 -9.46 -9.71
C THR A 57 -4.66 -8.35 -10.65
N GLN A 58 -4.08 -8.21 -11.83
CA GLN A 58 -4.52 -7.26 -12.87
C GLN A 58 -5.92 -7.60 -13.45
N GLU A 59 -6.41 -8.81 -13.25
CA GLU A 59 -7.69 -9.24 -13.78
C GLU A 59 -8.88 -8.61 -13.02
N TYR A 60 -8.66 -8.21 -11.75
CA TYR A 60 -9.71 -7.68 -10.88
C TYR A 60 -9.35 -6.39 -10.16
N ILE A 61 -8.13 -5.87 -10.34
CA ILE A 61 -7.70 -4.59 -9.77
C ILE A 61 -7.36 -3.60 -10.88
N ASP A 62 -8.13 -2.51 -10.98
CA ASP A 62 -7.78 -1.36 -11.80
C ASP A 62 -6.62 -0.60 -11.14
N ARG A 63 -5.45 -0.68 -11.73
CA ARG A 63 -4.22 -0.11 -11.19
C ARG A 63 -4.18 1.41 -11.24
N ALA A 64 -4.84 2.02 -12.22
CA ALA A 64 -4.94 3.47 -12.30
C ALA A 64 -5.84 4.03 -11.18
N VAL A 65 -6.96 3.37 -10.94
CA VAL A 65 -7.86 3.66 -9.82
C VAL A 65 -7.13 3.48 -8.49
N GLU A 66 -6.41 2.37 -8.31
CA GLU A 66 -5.64 2.09 -7.10
C GLU A 66 -4.59 3.18 -6.85
N ALA A 67 -3.84 3.59 -7.88
CA ALA A 67 -2.84 4.65 -7.80
C ALA A 67 -3.46 5.99 -7.39
N ASN A 68 -4.57 6.38 -8.02
CA ASN A 68 -5.30 7.60 -7.67
C ASN A 68 -5.79 7.58 -6.22
N ASN A 69 -6.40 6.47 -5.80
CA ASN A 69 -6.97 6.33 -4.46
C ASN A 69 -5.88 6.33 -3.37
N ALA A 70 -4.71 5.75 -3.63
CA ALA A 70 -3.58 5.81 -2.70
C ALA A 70 -3.08 7.25 -2.51
N GLN A 71 -2.98 8.03 -3.59
CA GLN A 71 -2.61 9.44 -3.51
C GLN A 71 -3.68 10.29 -2.83
N ALA A 72 -4.96 10.04 -3.10
CA ALA A 72 -6.08 10.71 -2.44
C ALA A 72 -6.09 10.44 -0.93
N ALA A 73 -5.85 9.20 -0.50
CA ALA A 73 -5.74 8.84 0.91
C ALA A 73 -4.55 9.53 1.61
N TYR A 74 -3.40 9.63 0.92
CA TYR A 74 -2.27 10.40 1.41
C TYR A 74 -2.60 11.90 1.52
N ALA A 75 -3.18 12.49 0.49
CA ALA A 75 -3.59 13.90 0.50
C ALA A 75 -4.62 14.21 1.61
N ALA A 76 -5.51 13.26 1.91
CA ALA A 76 -6.41 13.33 3.05
C ALA A 76 -5.69 13.17 4.41
N GLY A 77 -4.41 12.77 4.41
CA GLY A 77 -3.59 12.58 5.61
C GLY A 77 -4.02 11.39 6.47
N VAL A 78 -4.50 10.31 5.84
CA VAL A 78 -4.92 9.05 6.48
C VAL A 78 -4.12 7.85 5.99
N SER A 79 -3.13 8.05 5.14
CA SER A 79 -2.23 7.03 4.61
C SER A 79 -0.78 7.51 4.65
N ALA A 80 0.16 6.58 4.52
CA ALA A 80 1.57 6.87 4.31
C ALA A 80 1.78 7.69 3.03
N LYS A 81 2.87 8.46 2.97
CA LYS A 81 3.25 9.19 1.77
C LYS A 81 3.60 8.23 0.64
N VAL A 82 2.94 8.40 -0.48
CA VAL A 82 3.27 7.70 -1.72
C VAL A 82 4.44 8.40 -2.39
N LEU A 83 5.58 7.72 -2.50
CA LEU A 83 6.80 8.23 -3.14
C LEU A 83 6.77 7.98 -4.64
N TYR A 84 6.26 6.81 -5.04
CA TYR A 84 6.09 6.42 -6.43
C TYR A 84 4.96 5.41 -6.56
N VAL A 85 4.19 5.49 -7.62
CA VAL A 85 3.21 4.48 -8.02
C VAL A 85 3.19 4.41 -9.55
N ASN A 86 3.21 3.18 -10.07
CA ASN A 86 3.07 2.92 -11.49
C ASN A 86 1.64 2.43 -11.76
N PRO A 87 0.81 3.21 -12.50
CA PRO A 87 -0.57 2.85 -12.76
C PRO A 87 -0.73 1.68 -13.74
N ASP A 88 0.32 1.34 -14.51
CA ASP A 88 0.25 0.23 -15.47
C ASP A 88 0.57 -1.11 -14.78
N THR A 89 1.55 -1.11 -13.87
CA THR A 89 2.02 -2.32 -13.21
C THR A 89 1.46 -2.52 -11.80
N GLY A 90 1.00 -1.43 -11.14
CA GLY A 90 0.58 -1.45 -9.75
C GLY A 90 1.73 -1.47 -8.74
N LEU A 91 2.99 -1.35 -9.21
CA LEU A 91 4.12 -1.15 -8.31
C LEU A 91 3.91 0.12 -7.47
N MET A 92 4.06 0.01 -6.17
CA MET A 92 3.91 1.15 -5.26
C MET A 92 5.08 1.21 -4.28
N VAL A 93 5.60 2.42 -4.10
CA VAL A 93 6.64 2.75 -3.13
C VAL A 93 6.11 3.83 -2.21
N SER A 94 6.17 3.63 -0.91
CA SER A 94 5.72 4.58 0.09
C SER A 94 6.70 4.67 1.26
N GLU A 95 6.64 5.77 2.00
CA GLU A 95 7.33 5.85 3.29
C GLU A 95 6.78 4.79 4.25
N ALA A 96 7.63 4.18 5.06
CA ALA A 96 7.17 3.33 6.15
C ALA A 96 6.70 4.20 7.32
N ILE A 97 5.53 3.88 7.87
CA ILE A 97 5.07 4.48 9.13
C ILE A 97 5.75 3.72 10.27
N GLU A 98 6.45 4.44 11.12
CA GLU A 98 7.14 3.85 12.26
C GLU A 98 6.20 3.65 13.46
N ASN A 99 6.59 2.79 14.38
CA ASN A 99 5.86 2.52 15.63
C ASN A 99 4.40 2.13 15.41
N ILE A 100 4.14 1.41 14.32
CA ILE A 100 2.81 0.88 14.01
C ILE A 100 2.57 -0.46 14.72
N GLU A 101 1.32 -0.74 14.97
CA GLU A 101 0.84 -2.03 15.41
C GLU A 101 -0.36 -2.43 14.57
N THR A 102 -0.34 -3.65 14.03
CA THR A 102 -1.49 -4.18 13.28
C THR A 102 -2.65 -4.38 14.24
N MET A 103 -3.76 -3.71 13.97
CA MET A 103 -4.94 -3.77 14.80
C MET A 103 -5.72 -5.06 14.52
N THR A 104 -5.69 -5.99 15.49
CA THR A 104 -6.54 -7.19 15.47
C THR A 104 -7.93 -6.86 16.02
N PRO A 105 -8.96 -7.69 15.80
CA PRO A 105 -10.27 -7.50 16.42
C PRO A 105 -10.21 -7.37 17.95
N ASP A 106 -9.39 -8.19 18.60
CA ASP A 106 -9.22 -8.17 20.05
C ASP A 106 -8.55 -6.87 20.52
N LEU A 107 -7.48 -6.44 19.84
CA LEU A 107 -6.82 -5.18 20.14
C LEU A 107 -7.75 -3.98 19.88
N PHE A 108 -8.56 -4.04 18.84
CA PHE A 108 -9.53 -2.99 18.54
C PHE A 108 -10.59 -2.88 19.62
N ALA A 109 -11.06 -4.02 20.16
CA ALA A 109 -12.05 -4.06 21.23
C ALA A 109 -11.47 -3.64 22.60
N THR A 110 -10.23 -4.01 22.88
CA THR A 110 -9.64 -3.84 24.23
C THR A 110 -8.77 -2.61 24.41
N ARG A 111 -8.14 -2.12 23.32
CA ARG A 111 -7.25 -0.96 23.38
C ARG A 111 -8.06 0.34 23.52
N MET A 112 -7.88 0.99 24.66
CA MET A 112 -8.56 2.26 24.94
C MET A 112 -8.36 3.28 23.82
N GLY A 113 -9.46 3.84 23.32
CA GLY A 113 -9.49 4.87 22.29
C GLY A 113 -9.25 4.37 20.85
N ALA A 114 -9.07 3.07 20.60
CA ALA A 114 -8.89 2.55 19.23
C ALA A 114 -10.10 2.86 18.33
N PRO A 115 -11.35 2.59 18.73
CA PRO A 115 -12.53 2.96 17.92
C PRO A 115 -12.64 4.46 17.67
N ALA A 116 -12.33 5.29 18.67
CA ALA A 116 -12.39 6.74 18.52
C ALA A 116 -11.34 7.26 17.52
N ARG A 117 -10.11 6.71 17.54
CA ARG A 117 -9.08 7.06 16.56
C ARG A 117 -9.45 6.62 15.14
N ALA A 118 -10.03 5.43 14.99
CA ALA A 118 -10.53 4.95 13.69
C ALA A 118 -11.66 5.86 13.17
N GLY A 119 -12.62 6.21 14.02
CA GLY A 119 -13.68 7.15 13.67
C GLY A 119 -13.15 8.53 13.28
N ALA A 120 -12.16 9.05 13.99
CA ALA A 120 -11.50 10.31 13.63
C ALA A 120 -10.77 10.25 12.29
N ALA A 121 -10.09 9.15 11.98
CA ALA A 121 -9.44 8.95 10.67
C ALA A 121 -10.47 8.90 9.54
N LEU A 122 -11.59 8.19 9.72
CA LEU A 122 -12.69 8.15 8.75
C LEU A 122 -13.33 9.54 8.58
N ALA A 123 -13.59 10.26 9.64
CA ALA A 123 -14.13 11.61 9.58
C ALA A 123 -13.19 12.56 8.81
N LYS A 124 -11.87 12.45 9.04
CA LYS A 124 -10.85 13.21 8.31
C LYS A 124 -10.88 12.87 6.83
N LEU A 125 -10.96 11.58 6.48
CA LEU A 125 -11.05 11.12 5.10
C LEU A 125 -12.29 11.69 4.41
N HIS A 126 -13.47 11.52 5.02
CA HIS A 126 -14.74 11.97 4.45
C HIS A 126 -14.84 13.50 4.34
N GLY A 127 -14.22 14.23 5.24
CA GLY A 127 -14.17 15.70 5.24
C GLY A 127 -13.05 16.30 4.37
N SER A 128 -12.19 15.47 3.76
CA SER A 128 -11.00 15.94 3.06
C SER A 128 -11.27 16.59 1.69
N GLY A 129 -12.45 16.37 1.10
CA GLY A 129 -12.77 16.77 -0.27
C GLY A 129 -12.08 15.93 -1.35
N GLN A 130 -11.30 14.92 -0.98
CA GLN A 130 -10.68 14.01 -1.96
C GLN A 130 -11.72 13.13 -2.63
N VAL A 131 -11.54 12.88 -3.94
CA VAL A 131 -12.43 12.06 -4.73
C VAL A 131 -11.76 10.72 -5.01
N PHE A 132 -12.43 9.63 -4.61
CA PHE A 132 -12.04 8.27 -4.93
C PHE A 132 -12.75 7.83 -6.20
N GLN A 133 -12.00 7.26 -7.16
CA GLN A 133 -12.51 6.94 -8.49
C GLN A 133 -13.32 5.65 -8.58
N PHE A 134 -13.36 4.86 -7.50
CA PHE A 134 -14.07 3.59 -7.49
C PHE A 134 -15.31 3.68 -6.60
N ARG A 135 -16.45 3.22 -7.13
CA ARG A 135 -17.66 3.01 -6.37
C ARG A 135 -17.79 1.52 -6.02
N PHE A 136 -17.83 1.22 -4.75
CA PHE A 136 -17.98 -0.15 -4.26
C PHE A 136 -19.46 -0.58 -4.31
N GLU A 137 -19.81 -1.36 -5.33
CA GLU A 137 -21.14 -1.94 -5.51
C GLU A 137 -21.07 -3.45 -5.21
N LEU A 138 -21.28 -3.80 -3.93
CA LEU A 138 -21.06 -5.15 -3.40
C LEU A 138 -21.74 -6.25 -4.24
N PHE A 139 -23.01 -6.07 -4.55
CA PHE A 139 -23.77 -7.12 -5.27
C PHE A 139 -23.29 -7.29 -6.72
N SER A 140 -22.98 -6.19 -7.41
CA SER A 140 -22.39 -6.26 -8.76
C SER A 140 -21.04 -6.97 -8.74
N MET A 141 -20.20 -6.73 -7.73
CA MET A 141 -18.93 -7.43 -7.58
C MET A 141 -19.10 -8.92 -7.31
N ILE A 142 -20.08 -9.31 -6.49
CA ILE A 142 -20.40 -10.72 -6.26
C ILE A 142 -20.81 -11.39 -7.58
N ASP A 143 -21.66 -10.74 -8.37
CA ASP A 143 -22.10 -11.25 -9.67
C ASP A 143 -20.94 -11.39 -10.66
N GLU A 144 -19.97 -10.48 -10.63
CA GLU A 144 -18.76 -10.57 -11.45
C GLU A 144 -17.87 -11.74 -11.02
N TYR A 145 -17.64 -11.93 -9.72
CA TYR A 145 -16.86 -13.07 -9.23
C TYR A 145 -17.53 -14.41 -9.56
N LEU A 146 -18.85 -14.50 -9.50
CA LEU A 146 -19.58 -15.71 -9.88
C LEU A 146 -19.44 -16.09 -11.35
N LYS A 147 -19.15 -15.12 -12.24
CA LYS A 147 -18.88 -15.38 -13.66
C LYS A 147 -17.48 -15.97 -13.92
N LEU A 148 -16.57 -15.87 -12.94
CA LEU A 148 -15.22 -16.43 -13.04
C LEU A 148 -15.13 -17.89 -12.56
N LEU A 149 -16.20 -18.41 -11.95
CA LEU A 149 -16.33 -19.80 -11.51
C LEU A 149 -16.95 -20.68 -12.59
#